data_01522261acb6f41765523ee1ecfa212b
#
_entry.id   01522261acb6f41765523ee1ecfa212b
#
_cell.length_a   1.000
_cell.length_b   1.000
_cell.length_c   1.000
_cell.angle_alpha   90.00
_cell.angle_beta   90.00
_cell.angle_gamma   90.00
#
_symmetry.space_group_name_H-M   'P 1'
#
loop_
_entity.id
_entity.type
_entity.pdbx_description
1 polymer ?
#
loop_
_entity_poly.entity_id
_entity_poly.type
_entity_poly.pdbx_seq_one_letter_code
_entity_poly.pdbx_strand_id
1 'polypeptide(L)'
;MKETTKVEYRIQGEQHGLWLTNKPPSPEYANYNGMRSRAAVISGLDDIDIDWEKHDIEVTTYKIQETRKKVKMKDLKEVKADE
;
A
#
# COMPACT_ATOMS: atom_id res chain seq x y z
N MET A 1 8.43 27.54 6.55
CA MET A 1 9.26 26.33 6.46
C MET A 1 8.42 25.18 5.94
N LYS A 2 8.94 24.46 4.99
CA LYS A 2 8.25 23.28 4.47
C LYS A 2 8.53 22.07 5.33
N GLU A 3 7.46 21.37 5.68
CA GLU A 3 7.62 20.06 6.28
C GLU A 3 7.80 19.03 5.19
N THR A 4 8.75 18.14 5.38
CA THR A 4 8.97 17.03 4.47
C THR A 4 8.20 15.83 4.99
N THR A 5 7.27 15.34 4.19
CA THR A 5 6.49 14.15 4.54
C THR A 5 6.77 13.06 3.54
N LYS A 6 7.14 11.89 4.05
CA LYS A 6 7.36 10.70 3.23
C LYS A 6 6.26 9.71 3.52
N VAL A 7 5.66 9.18 2.47
CA VAL A 7 4.59 8.19 2.59
C VAL A 7 5.01 6.93 1.86
N GLU A 8 4.84 5.79 2.53
CA GLU A 8 5.12 4.48 1.96
C GLU A 8 3.90 3.61 2.06
N TYR A 9 3.70 2.76 1.05
CA TYR A 9 2.59 1.84 1.00
C TYR A 9 3.09 0.41 0.98
N ARG A 10 2.41 -0.45 1.73
CA ARG A 10 2.58 -1.89 1.67
C ARG A 10 1.20 -2.50 1.49
N ILE A 11 1.07 -3.47 0.59
CA ILE A 11 -0.22 -4.02 0.21
C ILE A 11 -0.33 -5.45 0.69
N GLN A 12 -1.46 -5.78 1.31
CA GLN A 12 -1.71 -7.10 1.87
C GLN A 12 -3.02 -7.64 1.33
N GLY A 13 -3.01 -8.90 0.87
CA GLY A 13 -4.23 -9.56 0.43
C GLY A 13 -5.19 -9.76 1.60
N GLU A 14 -6.45 -9.43 1.40
CA GLU A 14 -7.45 -9.51 2.45
C GLU A 14 -7.72 -10.96 2.87
N GLN A 15 -7.78 -11.86 1.90
CA GLN A 15 -8.24 -13.22 2.15
C GLN A 15 -7.24 -14.07 2.93
N HIS A 16 -5.96 -13.98 2.59
CA HIS A 16 -4.94 -14.85 3.20
C HIS A 16 -3.89 -14.07 4.01
N GLY A 17 -4.00 -12.77 4.06
CA GLY A 17 -3.05 -11.95 4.80
C GLY A 17 -1.64 -11.95 4.21
N LEU A 18 -1.48 -12.30 2.94
CA LEU A 18 -0.19 -12.34 2.28
C LEU A 18 0.17 -10.96 1.74
N TRP A 19 1.43 -10.59 1.90
CA TRP A 19 1.93 -9.28 1.48
C TRP A 19 2.38 -9.32 0.03
N LEU A 20 1.99 -8.30 -0.73
CA LEU A 20 2.44 -8.12 -2.10
C LEU A 20 3.93 -7.78 -2.11
N THR A 21 4.72 -8.50 -2.90
CA THR A 21 6.17 -8.36 -2.90
C THR A 21 6.73 -7.66 -4.14
N ASN A 22 5.87 -7.30 -5.09
CA ASN A 22 6.31 -6.65 -6.31
C ASN A 22 5.30 -5.56 -6.74
N LYS A 23 5.55 -4.93 -7.87
CA LYS A 23 4.64 -3.96 -8.46
C LYS A 23 4.06 -4.58 -9.74
N PRO A 24 2.96 -5.35 -9.64
CA PRO A 24 2.45 -6.08 -10.80
C PRO A 24 1.80 -5.14 -11.81
N PRO A 25 2.13 -5.28 -13.10
CA PRO A 25 1.45 -4.51 -14.13
C PRO A 25 0.04 -5.03 -14.43
N SER A 26 -0.25 -6.24 -13.96
CA SER A 26 -1.60 -6.81 -13.99
C SER A 26 -1.73 -7.84 -12.87
N PRO A 27 -2.97 -8.20 -12.48
CA PRO A 27 -3.17 -9.08 -11.31
C PRO A 27 -2.48 -10.44 -11.43
N GLU A 28 -2.32 -10.96 -12.64
CA GLU A 28 -1.72 -12.28 -12.86
C GLU A 28 -0.22 -12.30 -12.53
N TYR A 29 0.42 -11.16 -12.47
CA TYR A 29 1.85 -11.07 -12.17
C TYR A 29 2.12 -10.71 -10.70
N ALA A 30 1.08 -10.65 -9.87
CA ALA A 30 1.24 -10.33 -8.47
C ALA A 30 1.91 -11.49 -7.73
N ASN A 31 2.91 -11.16 -6.92
CA ASN A 31 3.60 -12.12 -6.06
C ASN A 31 3.36 -11.77 -4.61
N TYR A 32 3.21 -12.80 -3.77
CA TYR A 32 2.88 -12.61 -2.36
C TYR A 32 3.80 -13.40 -1.45
N ASN A 33 3.95 -12.92 -0.22
CA ASN A 33 4.71 -13.59 0.81
C ASN A 33 4.04 -13.35 2.17
N GLY A 34 4.12 -14.33 3.07
CA GLY A 34 3.49 -14.23 4.37
C GLY A 34 4.18 -13.29 5.33
N MET A 35 5.38 -12.85 5.03
CA MET A 35 6.16 -11.99 5.92
C MET A 35 6.08 -10.53 5.51
N ARG A 36 5.69 -9.68 6.45
CA ARG A 36 5.62 -8.23 6.19
C ARG A 36 6.97 -7.65 5.77
N SER A 37 8.05 -8.19 6.29
CA SER A 37 9.40 -7.71 5.94
C SER A 37 9.74 -7.92 4.46
N ARG A 38 9.01 -8.81 3.79
CA ARG A 38 9.18 -9.06 2.36
C ARG A 38 8.25 -8.19 1.49
N ALA A 39 7.35 -7.45 2.10
CA ALA A 39 6.42 -6.62 1.35
C ALA A 39 7.16 -5.53 0.57
N ALA A 40 6.73 -5.31 -0.66
CA ALA A 40 7.28 -4.22 -1.47
C ALA A 40 6.90 -2.88 -0.85
N VAL A 41 7.88 -2.00 -0.72
CA VAL A 41 7.66 -0.65 -0.24
C VAL A 41 7.41 0.24 -1.46
N ILE A 42 6.22 0.81 -1.52
CA ILE A 42 5.74 1.51 -2.71
C ILE A 42 5.48 2.97 -2.36
N SER A 43 5.95 3.89 -3.21
CA SER A 43 5.72 5.31 -2.99
C SER A 43 4.54 5.86 -3.79
N GLY A 44 4.06 5.10 -4.78
CA GLY A 44 2.91 5.48 -5.58
C GLY A 44 2.18 4.25 -6.08
N LEU A 45 0.90 4.40 -6.37
CA LEU A 45 0.04 3.27 -6.75
C LEU A 45 -0.33 3.25 -8.22
N ASP A 46 0.19 4.18 -9.01
CA ASP A 46 -0.21 4.32 -10.41
C ASP A 46 0.26 3.17 -11.30
N ASP A 47 1.35 2.53 -10.93
CA ASP A 47 1.96 1.47 -11.73
C ASP A 47 1.50 0.07 -11.30
N ILE A 48 0.52 -0.01 -10.40
CA ILE A 48 0.09 -1.29 -9.83
C ILE A 48 -1.33 -1.57 -10.25
N ASP A 49 -1.54 -2.73 -10.86
CA ASP A 49 -2.85 -3.17 -11.29
C ASP A 49 -3.25 -4.44 -10.54
N ILE A 50 -4.05 -4.28 -9.51
CA ILE A 50 -4.61 -5.38 -8.73
C ILE A 50 -6.04 -5.02 -8.34
N ASP A 51 -6.78 -6.00 -7.84
CA ASP A 51 -8.15 -5.79 -7.40
C ASP A 51 -8.16 -5.09 -6.04
N TRP A 52 -8.47 -3.80 -6.03
CA TRP A 52 -8.44 -2.99 -4.82
C TRP A 52 -9.47 -3.44 -3.78
N GLU A 53 -10.52 -4.12 -4.19
CA GLU A 53 -11.52 -4.60 -3.25
C GLU A 53 -11.06 -5.80 -2.43
N LYS A 54 -10.05 -6.52 -2.95
CA LYS A 54 -9.52 -7.73 -2.30
C LYS A 54 -8.22 -7.50 -1.56
N HIS A 55 -7.82 -6.26 -1.39
CA HIS A 55 -6.56 -5.93 -0.75
C HIS A 55 -6.74 -4.84 0.29
N ASP A 56 -5.89 -4.91 1.31
CA ASP A 56 -5.72 -3.84 2.29
C ASP A 56 -4.40 -3.14 1.98
N ILE A 57 -4.31 -1.89 2.38
CA ILE A 57 -3.07 -1.14 2.20
C ILE A 57 -2.63 -0.57 3.53
N GLU A 58 -1.35 -0.79 3.86
CA GLU A 58 -0.75 -0.18 5.03
C GLU A 58 -0.05 1.10 4.59
N VAL A 59 -0.47 2.21 5.15
CA VAL A 59 0.09 3.52 4.86
C VAL A 59 1.00 3.93 6.00
N THR A 60 2.29 4.12 5.69
CA THR A 60 3.25 4.58 6.68
C THR A 60 3.65 6.01 6.34
N THR A 61 3.46 6.90 7.28
CA THR A 61 3.78 8.31 7.10
C THR A 61 4.93 8.69 8.02
N TYR A 62 5.97 9.25 7.43
CA TYR A 62 7.13 9.74 8.15
C TYR A 62 7.10 11.26 8.14
N LYS A 63 6.99 11.85 9.31
CA LYS A 63 7.01 13.29 9.46
C LYS A 63 7.94 13.63 10.61
N ILE A 64 7.38 13.91 11.78
CA ILE A 64 8.20 14.06 12.98
C ILE A 64 8.46 12.67 13.55
N GLN A 65 7.46 11.82 13.49
CA GLN A 65 7.56 10.43 13.92
C GLN A 65 6.75 9.56 12.96
N GLU A 66 7.13 8.30 12.90
CA GLU A 66 6.47 7.34 12.02
C GLU A 66 5.05 7.07 12.50
N THR A 67 4.11 7.10 11.57
CA THR A 67 2.71 6.74 11.81
C THR A 67 2.30 5.70 10.79
N ARG A 68 1.71 4.60 11.25
CA ARG A 68 1.22 3.54 10.37
C ARG A 68 -0.28 3.43 10.50
N LYS A 69 -0.93 3.25 9.36
CA LYS A 69 -2.38 3.07 9.31
C LYS A 69 -2.71 2.06 8.23
N LYS A 70 -3.58 1.12 8.55
CA LYS A 70 -4.03 0.12 7.59
C LYS A 70 -5.49 0.40 7.25
N VAL A 71 -5.78 0.53 5.96
CA VAL A 71 -7.12 0.80 5.46
C VAL A 71 -7.41 -0.09 4.27
N LYS A 72 -8.67 -0.17 3.87
CA LYS A 72 -9.03 -0.84 2.63
C LYS A 72 -8.56 0.01 1.46
N MET A 73 -7.98 -0.63 0.44
CA MET A 73 -7.50 0.12 -0.72
C MET A 73 -8.62 0.90 -1.41
N LYS A 74 -9.81 0.33 -1.47
CA LYS A 74 -10.93 1.01 -2.12
C LYS A 74 -11.28 2.33 -1.44
N ASP A 75 -11.02 2.44 -0.14
CA ASP A 75 -11.30 3.66 0.60
C ASP A 75 -10.20 4.70 0.42
N LEU A 76 -9.03 4.29 -0.01
CA LEU A 76 -7.91 5.19 -0.20
C LEU A 76 -8.18 6.24 -1.27
N LYS A 77 -8.95 5.91 -2.29
CA LYS A 77 -9.33 6.86 -3.33
C LYS A 77 -10.08 8.05 -2.78
N GLU A 78 -10.96 7.81 -1.83
CA GLU A 78 -11.73 8.88 -1.21
C GLU A 78 -10.82 9.80 -0.39
N VAL A 79 -9.87 9.21 0.32
CA VAL A 79 -8.91 9.99 1.10
C VAL A 79 -8.09 10.90 0.21
N LYS A 80 -7.62 10.38 -0.93
CA LYS A 80 -6.84 11.17 -1.87
C LYS A 80 -7.66 12.28 -2.50
N ALA A 81 -8.94 12.03 -2.72
CA ALA A 81 -9.81 13.00 -3.36
C ALA A 81 -10.06 14.22 -2.47
N ASP A 82 -9.88 14.08 -1.18
CA ASP A 82 -10.11 15.16 -0.23
C ASP A 82 -8.96 16.16 -0.15
N GLU A 83 -7.88 15.88 -0.82
CA GLU A 83 -6.75 16.82 -0.83
C GLU A 83 -6.89 17.90 -1.93
#